data_45970356b48a4e2287de7e62ee4d5ce2
#
_entry.id   45970356b48a4e2287de7e62ee4d5ce2
#
_cell.length_a   1.000
_cell.length_b   1.000
_cell.length_c   1.000
_cell.angle_alpha   90.00
_cell.angle_beta   90.00
_cell.angle_gamma   90.00
#
_symmetry.space_group_name_H-M   'P 1'
#
loop_
_entity.id
_entity.type
_entity.pdbx_description
1 polymer ?
#
loop_
_entity_poly.entity_id
_entity_poly.type
_entity_poly.pdbx_seq_one_letter_code
_entity_poly.pdbx_strand_id
1 'polypeptide(L)'
;MKVSQATINLYLKTAKTLADGSHPIMLRVCFKGFKDVSTHYSCSQRYWDKKNQCIKKGYPNFTIANYELNKMRARITAKRDEFIRLGIEYTPQMLLAVDEAKKSVSNVVVELIDSYYIEKELRGSTVTGWKHSRNCINEFQKGVIISEIDEGWCKRYARWLEIDRGQSEGTIRTRLGHIAAIFRYASQKGLVSMDRYPYKDWNYCQKYKISERIQYIHEKSVKVMKEFFLSKVIKTNGRMFTYIDDGYVDYKNRLFVIYFWLLGYYLQGLSPIDICLLRKSDFKTITVNGEDYYSIDTSREKTSVGVKIRIKKHCIYSQVMIWRMLMTDGEWFLPIMHGLSGKDIDKCKTRMRSIMSYWLNPKLGDWWREINSVIIQKNVSEESNIPLIDETCTFYSYRHSFAQAYMSRGGYPMNLATLMGRSEDTLSVYLRQLSEEEDLVSAVSVMED
;
A
#
# COMPACT_ATOMS: atom_id res chain seq x y z
N MET A 1 45.47 -21.35 25.80
CA MET A 1 45.76 -21.58 24.37
C MET A 1 45.72 -20.26 23.62
N LYS A 2 46.80 -19.85 22.92
CA LYS A 2 46.74 -18.70 22.03
C LYS A 2 45.84 -19.04 20.86
N VAL A 3 44.69 -18.44 20.76
CA VAL A 3 43.82 -18.56 19.59
C VAL A 3 44.60 -18.05 18.38
N SER A 4 44.88 -18.90 17.40
CA SER A 4 45.54 -18.52 16.15
C SER A 4 44.61 -17.54 15.42
N GLN A 5 45.08 -16.31 15.20
CA GLN A 5 44.30 -15.25 14.52
C GLN A 5 44.85 -15.03 13.12
N ALA A 6 43.97 -14.63 12.18
CA ALA A 6 44.40 -14.22 10.85
C ALA A 6 45.33 -13.03 10.91
N THR A 7 46.44 -13.05 10.13
CA THR A 7 47.31 -11.90 9.92
C THR A 7 46.94 -11.20 8.62
N ILE A 8 46.97 -9.87 8.65
CA ILE A 8 46.55 -9.02 7.54
C ILE A 8 47.70 -8.07 7.19
N ASN A 9 48.33 -8.33 6.07
CA ASN A 9 49.57 -7.65 5.66
C ASN A 9 49.43 -6.98 4.29
N LEU A 10 50.06 -5.83 4.15
CA LEU A 10 50.29 -5.19 2.87
C LEU A 10 51.68 -5.55 2.35
N TYR A 11 51.79 -5.84 1.06
CA TYR A 11 53.08 -6.12 0.43
C TYR A 11 53.14 -5.66 -1.03
N LEU A 12 54.33 -5.34 -1.50
CA LEU A 12 54.60 -5.03 -2.89
C LEU A 12 54.81 -6.30 -3.68
N LYS A 13 54.02 -6.56 -4.73
CA LYS A 13 54.13 -7.72 -5.59
C LYS A 13 55.15 -7.49 -6.71
N THR A 14 56.45 -7.62 -6.37
CA THR A 14 57.55 -7.34 -7.28
C THR A 14 57.63 -8.29 -8.49
N ALA A 15 57.01 -9.48 -8.41
CA ALA A 15 56.92 -10.44 -9.53
C ALA A 15 56.01 -9.93 -10.70
N LYS A 16 55.28 -8.81 -10.53
CA LYS A 16 54.44 -8.17 -11.55
C LYS A 16 54.83 -6.72 -11.69
N THR A 17 55.27 -6.33 -12.88
CA THR A 17 55.55 -4.94 -13.24
C THR A 17 54.43 -4.39 -14.12
N LEU A 18 53.94 -3.20 -13.81
CA LEU A 18 52.93 -2.49 -14.57
C LEU A 18 53.58 -1.70 -15.70
N ALA A 19 52.79 -1.18 -16.67
CA ALA A 19 53.27 -0.46 -17.84
C ALA A 19 54.07 0.82 -17.50
N ASP A 20 53.82 1.41 -16.29
CA ASP A 20 54.53 2.57 -15.76
C ASP A 20 55.80 2.22 -14.98
N GLY A 21 56.22 0.95 -14.98
CA GLY A 21 57.36 0.46 -14.23
C GLY A 21 57.14 0.29 -12.71
N SER A 22 55.94 0.54 -12.24
CA SER A 22 55.56 0.32 -10.84
C SER A 22 55.14 -1.13 -10.56
N HIS A 23 55.05 -1.50 -9.28
CA HIS A 23 54.56 -2.81 -8.84
C HIS A 23 53.24 -2.63 -8.04
N PRO A 24 52.27 -3.53 -8.21
CA PRO A 24 51.02 -3.45 -7.49
C PRO A 24 51.22 -3.77 -6.00
N ILE A 25 50.52 -3.01 -5.13
CA ILE A 25 50.45 -3.26 -3.71
C ILE A 25 49.27 -4.21 -3.47
N MET A 26 49.55 -5.33 -2.79
CA MET A 26 48.53 -6.36 -2.46
C MET A 26 48.28 -6.40 -0.97
N LEU A 27 47.03 -6.70 -0.61
CA LEU A 27 46.68 -7.03 0.76
C LEU A 27 46.53 -8.55 0.88
N ARG A 28 47.26 -9.16 1.82
CA ARG A 28 47.29 -10.61 2.08
C ARG A 28 46.65 -10.91 3.42
N VAL A 29 45.71 -11.83 3.43
CA VAL A 29 45.15 -12.42 4.65
C VAL A 29 45.67 -13.86 4.78
N CYS A 30 46.31 -14.16 5.88
CA CYS A 30 46.85 -15.54 6.17
C CYS A 30 46.12 -16.10 7.37
N PHE A 31 45.44 -17.25 7.18
CA PHE A 31 44.84 -18.08 8.23
C PHE A 31 44.54 -19.46 7.66
N LYS A 32 45.21 -20.50 8.15
CA LYS A 32 45.12 -21.89 7.59
C LYS A 32 45.24 -21.91 6.03
N GLY A 33 46.06 -21.01 5.49
CA GLY A 33 46.21 -20.70 4.08
C GLY A 33 46.37 -19.21 3.85
N PHE A 34 46.37 -18.74 2.61
CA PHE A 34 46.39 -17.31 2.36
C PHE A 34 45.53 -16.94 1.15
N LYS A 35 45.10 -15.69 1.12
CA LYS A 35 44.41 -15.07 -0.03
C LYS A 35 44.91 -13.65 -0.21
N ASP A 36 45.15 -13.27 -1.47
CA ASP A 36 45.57 -11.92 -1.86
C ASP A 36 44.43 -11.18 -2.53
N VAL A 37 44.32 -9.86 -2.28
CA VAL A 37 43.43 -8.96 -2.99
C VAL A 37 44.20 -7.72 -3.46
N SER A 38 43.84 -7.21 -4.63
CA SER A 38 44.44 -5.97 -5.15
C SER A 38 43.94 -4.78 -4.34
N THR A 39 44.88 -3.88 -3.99
CA THR A 39 44.54 -2.60 -3.37
C THR A 39 44.24 -1.51 -4.39
N HIS A 40 44.49 -1.78 -5.67
CA HIS A 40 44.49 -0.80 -6.79
C HIS A 40 45.55 0.31 -6.66
N TYR A 41 46.46 0.22 -5.70
CA TYR A 41 47.60 1.10 -5.55
C TYR A 41 48.87 0.39 -6.05
N SER A 42 49.81 1.17 -6.55
CA SER A 42 51.12 0.70 -7.02
C SER A 42 52.20 1.70 -6.63
N CYS A 43 53.43 1.24 -6.51
CA CYS A 43 54.61 2.12 -6.42
C CYS A 43 55.86 1.38 -6.91
N SER A 44 56.93 2.11 -7.24
CA SER A 44 58.19 1.48 -7.51
C SER A 44 58.85 0.99 -6.21
N GLN A 45 59.70 -0.05 -6.33
CA GLN A 45 60.32 -0.73 -5.18
C GLN A 45 61.08 0.23 -4.26
N ARG A 46 61.70 1.27 -4.76
CA ARG A 46 62.40 2.31 -3.98
C ARG A 46 61.52 3.07 -2.99
N TYR A 47 60.23 3.23 -3.31
CA TYR A 47 59.25 3.93 -2.47
C TYR A 47 58.48 3.00 -1.55
N TRP A 48 58.72 1.70 -1.56
CA TRP A 48 58.04 0.76 -0.64
C TRP A 48 58.85 0.54 0.63
N ASP A 49 58.21 0.74 1.77
CA ASP A 49 58.77 0.36 3.10
C ASP A 49 58.23 -1.00 3.48
N LYS A 50 59.07 -2.05 3.33
CA LYS A 50 58.69 -3.44 3.63
C LYS A 50 58.45 -3.66 5.13
N LYS A 51 59.16 -2.95 6.01
CA LYS A 51 59.05 -3.10 7.48
C LYS A 51 57.74 -2.49 7.98
N ASN A 52 57.44 -1.28 7.55
CA ASN A 52 56.25 -0.57 7.97
C ASN A 52 55.04 -0.84 7.04
N GLN A 53 55.21 -1.57 5.97
CA GLN A 53 54.15 -1.93 4.99
C GLN A 53 53.43 -0.69 4.46
N CYS A 54 54.15 0.33 4.08
CA CYS A 54 53.62 1.61 3.61
C CYS A 54 54.46 2.23 2.48
N ILE A 55 53.91 3.21 1.81
CA ILE A 55 54.59 3.99 0.80
C ILE A 55 55.42 5.09 1.53
N LYS A 56 56.71 5.20 1.17
CA LYS A 56 57.64 6.19 1.76
C LYS A 56 57.33 7.63 1.36
N LYS A 57 57.73 8.58 2.19
CA LYS A 57 57.75 10.01 1.87
C LYS A 57 58.52 10.25 0.54
N GLY A 58 58.03 11.15 -0.28
CA GLY A 58 58.61 11.45 -1.60
C GLY A 58 57.91 10.75 -2.78
N TYR A 59 56.98 9.83 -2.51
CA TYR A 59 56.04 9.35 -3.55
C TYR A 59 54.87 10.33 -3.70
N PRO A 60 54.41 10.66 -4.92
CA PRO A 60 53.28 11.55 -5.11
C PRO A 60 52.03 11.05 -4.34
N ASN A 61 51.37 11.91 -3.59
CA ASN A 61 50.16 11.61 -2.80
C ASN A 61 50.30 10.46 -1.77
N PHE A 62 51.56 10.20 -1.29
CA PHE A 62 51.84 9.09 -0.35
C PHE A 62 50.94 9.11 0.88
N THR A 63 50.55 10.28 1.39
CA THR A 63 49.69 10.44 2.56
C THR A 63 48.27 9.88 2.30
N ILE A 64 47.71 10.25 1.14
CA ILE A 64 46.36 9.77 0.74
C ILE A 64 46.41 8.26 0.45
N ALA A 65 47.43 7.80 -0.29
CA ALA A 65 47.56 6.38 -0.58
C ALA A 65 47.72 5.52 0.69
N ASN A 66 48.56 5.94 1.62
CA ASN A 66 48.73 5.25 2.91
C ASN A 66 47.49 5.30 3.79
N TYR A 67 46.74 6.39 3.77
CA TYR A 67 45.45 6.47 4.46
C TYR A 67 44.47 5.42 3.94
N GLU A 68 44.29 5.32 2.63
CA GLU A 68 43.38 4.34 2.01
C GLU A 68 43.86 2.88 2.23
N LEU A 69 45.17 2.61 2.09
CA LEU A 69 45.74 1.30 2.39
C LEU A 69 45.49 0.87 3.85
N ASN A 70 45.67 1.81 4.79
CA ASN A 70 45.40 1.54 6.21
C ASN A 70 43.91 1.37 6.49
N LYS A 71 43.04 2.11 5.83
CA LYS A 71 41.59 1.98 5.93
C LYS A 71 41.12 0.59 5.43
N MET A 72 41.67 0.09 4.31
CA MET A 72 41.39 -1.26 3.82
C MET A 72 41.82 -2.32 4.85
N ARG A 73 43.05 -2.20 5.40
CA ARG A 73 43.57 -3.12 6.42
C ARG A 73 42.71 -3.10 7.70
N ALA A 74 42.35 -1.90 8.20
CA ALA A 74 41.51 -1.72 9.39
C ALA A 74 40.13 -2.36 9.23
N ARG A 75 39.50 -2.24 8.05
CA ARG A 75 38.20 -2.84 7.77
C ARG A 75 38.24 -4.38 7.90
N ILE A 76 39.23 -5.01 7.33
CA ILE A 76 39.37 -6.48 7.39
C ILE A 76 39.72 -6.93 8.81
N THR A 77 40.54 -6.14 9.53
CA THR A 77 40.86 -6.39 10.93
C THR A 77 39.59 -6.35 11.79
N ALA A 78 38.76 -5.31 11.63
CA ALA A 78 37.49 -5.17 12.36
C ALA A 78 36.54 -6.36 12.09
N LYS A 79 36.45 -6.80 10.83
CA LYS A 79 35.64 -7.98 10.45
C LYS A 79 36.14 -9.27 11.09
N ARG A 80 37.48 -9.46 11.14
CA ARG A 80 38.11 -10.60 11.85
C ARG A 80 37.75 -10.55 13.35
N ASP A 81 37.90 -9.40 13.98
CA ASP A 81 37.66 -9.23 15.41
C ASP A 81 36.18 -9.43 15.76
N GLU A 82 35.28 -9.04 14.86
CA GLU A 82 33.84 -9.32 14.98
C GLU A 82 33.54 -10.82 14.91
N PHE A 83 34.11 -11.56 13.95
CA PHE A 83 33.96 -13.02 13.85
C PHE A 83 34.49 -13.71 15.08
N ILE A 84 35.63 -13.27 15.61
CA ILE A 84 36.20 -13.81 16.87
C ILE A 84 35.24 -13.56 18.03
N ARG A 85 34.70 -12.33 18.15
CA ARG A 85 33.75 -11.96 19.22
C ARG A 85 32.47 -12.81 19.16
N LEU A 86 31.98 -13.09 17.95
CA LEU A 86 30.76 -13.88 17.72
C LEU A 86 31.01 -15.40 17.75
N GLY A 87 32.28 -15.87 17.93
CA GLY A 87 32.61 -17.28 17.91
C GLY A 87 32.44 -17.94 16.53
N ILE A 88 32.44 -17.17 15.44
CA ILE A 88 32.25 -17.64 14.09
C ILE A 88 33.60 -18.10 13.52
N GLU A 89 33.69 -19.37 13.07
CA GLU A 89 34.83 -19.81 12.28
C GLU A 89 34.90 -19.10 10.95
N TYR A 90 36.07 -18.62 10.56
CA TYR A 90 36.27 -17.88 9.34
C TYR A 90 37.41 -18.38 8.47
N THR A 91 37.34 -18.08 7.18
CA THR A 91 38.38 -18.34 6.18
C THR A 91 38.95 -17.02 5.66
N PRO A 92 40.15 -16.98 5.02
CA PRO A 92 40.65 -15.79 4.36
C PRO A 92 39.68 -15.24 3.31
N GLN A 93 38.94 -16.11 2.59
CA GLN A 93 37.92 -15.72 1.64
C GLN A 93 36.76 -14.95 2.30
N MET A 94 36.27 -15.45 3.45
CA MET A 94 35.19 -14.80 4.19
C MET A 94 35.60 -13.43 4.72
N LEU A 95 36.85 -13.24 5.13
CA LEU A 95 37.36 -11.95 5.57
C LEU A 95 37.54 -10.97 4.39
N LEU A 96 37.97 -11.48 3.22
CA LEU A 96 38.19 -10.72 2.01
C LEU A 96 36.93 -10.61 1.14
N ALA A 97 35.92 -11.44 1.36
CA ALA A 97 34.64 -11.25 0.72
C ALA A 97 34.22 -9.81 1.02
N VAL A 98 34.37 -8.98 0.00
CA VAL A 98 33.64 -7.74 -0.04
C VAL A 98 32.23 -8.18 0.18
N ASP A 99 31.56 -7.62 1.19
CA ASP A 99 30.13 -7.76 1.27
C ASP A 99 29.60 -7.26 -0.09
N GLU A 100 29.40 -8.17 -1.03
CA GLU A 100 28.76 -7.87 -2.32
C GLU A 100 27.36 -7.31 -2.11
N ALA A 101 26.87 -7.37 -0.88
CA ALA A 101 25.69 -6.72 -0.40
C ALA A 101 25.85 -5.22 -0.09
N LYS A 102 27.05 -4.66 -0.16
CA LYS A 102 27.22 -3.19 -0.20
C LYS A 102 27.62 -2.78 -1.63
N LYS A 103 26.78 -2.99 -2.64
CA LYS A 103 26.52 -1.92 -3.60
C LYS A 103 26.38 -0.69 -2.73
N SER A 104 27.22 0.31 -2.90
CA SER A 104 27.13 1.56 -2.14
C SER A 104 25.68 2.02 -2.27
N VAL A 105 24.89 1.78 -1.22
CA VAL A 105 23.50 2.24 -1.21
C VAL A 105 23.62 3.73 -1.38
N SER A 106 23.10 4.25 -2.47
CA SER A 106 23.16 5.68 -2.74
C SER A 106 22.59 6.42 -1.52
N ASN A 107 23.18 7.55 -1.19
CA ASN A 107 22.63 8.46 -0.19
C ASN A 107 21.61 9.44 -0.78
N VAL A 108 21.39 9.39 -2.10
CA VAL A 108 20.39 10.21 -2.81
C VAL A 108 19.00 9.67 -2.52
N VAL A 109 18.10 10.52 -2.04
CA VAL A 109 16.78 10.12 -1.53
C VAL A 109 15.94 9.40 -2.58
N VAL A 110 15.93 9.84 -3.84
CA VAL A 110 15.16 9.20 -4.91
C VAL A 110 15.65 7.79 -5.23
N GLU A 111 16.94 7.53 -5.14
CA GLU A 111 17.55 6.21 -5.33
C GLU A 111 17.34 5.29 -4.12
N LEU A 112 17.30 5.88 -2.92
CA LEU A 112 16.89 5.16 -1.71
C LEU A 112 15.44 4.70 -1.79
N ILE A 113 14.54 5.53 -2.34
CA ILE A 113 13.14 5.16 -2.56
C ILE A 113 13.06 3.99 -3.56
N ASP A 114 13.79 4.05 -4.67
CA ASP A 114 13.83 2.99 -5.68
C ASP A 114 14.35 1.67 -5.08
N SER A 115 15.39 1.73 -4.25
CA SER A 115 15.92 0.57 -3.54
C SER A 115 14.94 0.03 -2.49
N TYR A 116 14.26 0.92 -1.76
CA TYR A 116 13.33 0.57 -0.71
C TYR A 116 12.15 -0.26 -1.21
N TYR A 117 11.43 0.19 -2.27
CA TYR A 117 10.27 -0.55 -2.72
C TYR A 117 10.62 -1.86 -3.43
N ILE A 118 11.84 -1.97 -4.01
CA ILE A 118 12.36 -3.22 -4.56
C ILE A 118 12.70 -4.19 -3.43
N GLU A 119 13.48 -3.76 -2.43
CA GLU A 119 13.92 -4.62 -1.31
C GLU A 119 12.73 -5.07 -0.45
N LYS A 120 11.71 -4.22 -0.28
CA LYS A 120 10.47 -4.55 0.43
C LYS A 120 9.45 -5.31 -0.43
N GLU A 121 9.77 -5.63 -1.67
CA GLU A 121 8.88 -6.31 -2.63
C GLU A 121 7.49 -5.67 -2.71
N LEU A 122 7.42 -4.33 -2.62
CA LEU A 122 6.15 -3.62 -2.67
C LEU A 122 5.49 -3.76 -4.04
N ARG A 123 4.16 -3.84 -4.08
CA ARG A 123 3.41 -4.13 -5.31
C ARG A 123 2.25 -3.16 -5.53
N GLY A 124 1.77 -3.13 -6.77
CA GLY A 124 0.53 -2.46 -7.17
C GLY A 124 0.48 -0.98 -6.82
N SER A 125 -0.61 -0.54 -6.21
CA SER A 125 -0.85 0.87 -5.86
C SER A 125 0.14 1.43 -4.84
N THR A 126 0.74 0.58 -4.00
CA THR A 126 1.76 1.00 -3.04
C THR A 126 2.99 1.51 -3.77
N VAL A 127 3.50 0.76 -4.77
CA VAL A 127 4.63 1.20 -5.61
C VAL A 127 4.28 2.50 -6.35
N THR A 128 3.06 2.62 -6.87
CA THR A 128 2.60 3.86 -7.52
C THR A 128 2.67 5.04 -6.56
N GLY A 129 2.20 4.88 -5.32
CA GLY A 129 2.30 5.92 -4.28
C GLY A 129 3.74 6.33 -3.98
N TRP A 130 4.66 5.37 -3.91
CA TRP A 130 6.09 5.62 -3.73
C TRP A 130 6.72 6.36 -4.92
N LYS A 131 6.39 5.95 -6.15
CA LYS A 131 6.85 6.65 -7.38
C LYS A 131 6.35 8.10 -7.43
N HIS A 132 5.13 8.36 -7.01
CA HIS A 132 4.63 9.74 -6.91
C HIS A 132 5.41 10.54 -5.85
N SER A 133 5.72 9.99 -4.68
CA SER A 133 6.55 10.66 -3.67
C SER A 133 7.94 10.94 -4.20
N ARG A 134 8.57 9.96 -4.86
CA ARG A 134 9.86 10.11 -5.53
C ARG A 134 9.88 11.28 -6.50
N ASN A 135 8.87 11.37 -7.36
CA ASN A 135 8.76 12.44 -8.35
C ASN A 135 8.57 13.81 -7.68
N CYS A 136 7.72 13.92 -6.67
CA CYS A 136 7.53 15.17 -5.92
C CYS A 136 8.83 15.62 -5.21
N ILE A 137 9.59 14.69 -4.62
CA ILE A 137 10.87 15.03 -3.98
C ILE A 137 11.88 15.51 -5.03
N ASN A 138 11.97 14.82 -6.16
CA ASN A 138 12.89 15.20 -7.24
C ASN A 138 12.54 16.54 -7.90
N GLU A 139 11.26 16.88 -7.94
CA GLU A 139 10.75 18.17 -8.44
C GLU A 139 11.03 19.30 -7.44
N PHE A 140 10.81 19.06 -6.14
CA PHE A 140 11.10 20.03 -5.10
C PHE A 140 12.59 20.32 -4.96
N GLN A 141 13.42 19.27 -4.91
CA GLN A 141 14.88 19.38 -4.84
C GLN A 141 15.53 18.17 -5.53
N LYS A 142 16.04 18.38 -6.75
CA LYS A 142 16.74 17.36 -7.51
C LYS A 142 18.04 16.95 -6.82
N GLY A 143 18.26 15.64 -6.69
CA GLY A 143 19.51 15.08 -6.17
C GLY A 143 19.71 15.27 -4.66
N VAL A 144 18.67 15.61 -3.90
CA VAL A 144 18.77 15.75 -2.44
C VAL A 144 19.28 14.46 -1.80
N ILE A 145 20.25 14.59 -0.87
CA ILE A 145 20.81 13.48 -0.12
C ILE A 145 20.15 13.36 1.26
N ILE A 146 20.12 12.14 1.80
CA ILE A 146 19.39 11.84 3.04
C ILE A 146 19.90 12.65 4.24
N SER A 147 21.18 13.02 4.26
CA SER A 147 21.77 13.85 5.33
C SER A 147 21.34 15.32 5.30
N GLU A 148 20.72 15.78 4.20
CA GLU A 148 20.15 17.13 4.08
C GLU A 148 18.69 17.17 4.57
N ILE A 149 18.05 16.01 4.75
CA ILE A 149 16.68 15.92 5.22
C ILE A 149 16.65 16.16 6.74
N ASP A 150 16.29 17.36 7.12
CA ASP A 150 16.03 17.78 8.49
C ASP A 150 14.56 18.24 8.65
N GLU A 151 14.20 18.68 9.85
CA GLU A 151 12.86 19.21 10.13
C GLU A 151 12.54 20.43 9.28
N GLY A 152 13.51 21.32 9.08
CA GLY A 152 13.36 22.53 8.27
C GLY A 152 13.09 22.18 6.80
N TRP A 153 13.84 21.22 6.26
CA TRP A 153 13.60 20.72 4.91
C TRP A 153 12.18 20.12 4.77
N CYS A 154 11.76 19.28 5.71
CA CYS A 154 10.44 18.66 5.71
C CYS A 154 9.30 19.69 5.78
N LYS A 155 9.47 20.75 6.58
CA LYS A 155 8.49 21.86 6.66
C LYS A 155 8.41 22.65 5.35
N ARG A 156 9.55 22.96 4.70
CA ARG A 156 9.55 23.62 3.38
C ARG A 156 8.91 22.75 2.31
N TYR A 157 9.22 21.45 2.29
CA TYR A 157 8.64 20.48 1.37
C TYR A 157 7.11 20.36 1.56
N ALA A 158 6.64 20.28 2.80
CA ALA A 158 5.22 20.23 3.11
C ALA A 158 4.49 21.50 2.64
N ARG A 159 5.07 22.68 2.88
CA ARG A 159 4.51 23.95 2.42
C ARG A 159 4.46 24.03 0.90
N TRP A 160 5.49 23.58 0.20
CA TRP A 160 5.49 23.50 -1.26
C TRP A 160 4.39 22.57 -1.79
N LEU A 161 4.21 21.38 -1.17
CA LEU A 161 3.12 20.47 -1.52
C LEU A 161 1.74 21.12 -1.33
N GLU A 162 1.57 21.91 -0.28
CA GLU A 162 0.33 22.58 0.07
C GLU A 162 0.02 23.73 -0.89
N ILE A 163 0.96 24.67 -1.04
CA ILE A 163 0.75 25.94 -1.76
C ILE A 163 0.96 25.78 -3.26
N ASP A 164 2.13 25.25 -3.66
CA ASP A 164 2.51 25.22 -5.09
C ASP A 164 1.87 24.04 -5.81
N ARG A 165 1.60 22.92 -5.09
CA ARG A 165 1.01 21.70 -5.68
C ARG A 165 -0.47 21.50 -5.34
N GLY A 166 -1.05 22.32 -4.45
CA GLY A 166 -2.45 22.23 -4.04
C GLY A 166 -2.86 20.86 -3.48
N GLN A 167 -1.93 20.13 -2.84
CA GLN A 167 -2.22 18.81 -2.33
C GLN A 167 -3.02 18.86 -1.03
N SER A 168 -3.94 17.90 -0.87
CA SER A 168 -4.72 17.75 0.36
C SER A 168 -3.83 17.35 1.55
N GLU A 169 -4.26 17.70 2.78
CA GLU A 169 -3.56 17.35 4.03
C GLU A 169 -3.25 15.85 4.13
N GLY A 170 -4.21 14.98 3.80
CA GLY A 170 -4.00 13.53 3.81
C GLY A 170 -2.92 13.06 2.83
N THR A 171 -2.81 13.72 1.66
CA THR A 171 -1.75 13.45 0.69
C THR A 171 -0.40 13.92 1.21
N ILE A 172 -0.33 15.14 1.76
CA ILE A 172 0.89 15.70 2.37
C ILE A 172 1.37 14.79 3.51
N ARG A 173 0.47 14.39 4.40
CA ARG A 173 0.77 13.43 5.48
C ARG A 173 1.38 12.13 4.96
N THR A 174 0.82 11.58 3.87
CA THR A 174 1.35 10.37 3.23
C THR A 174 2.77 10.59 2.68
N ARG A 175 3.03 11.74 2.03
CA ARG A 175 4.35 12.08 1.50
C ARG A 175 5.39 12.20 2.61
N LEU A 176 5.06 12.89 3.70
CA LEU A 176 5.92 13.02 4.87
C LEU A 176 6.16 11.67 5.56
N GLY A 177 5.15 10.80 5.60
CA GLY A 177 5.28 9.41 6.07
C GLY A 177 6.24 8.58 5.23
N HIS A 178 6.28 8.78 3.92
CA HIS A 178 7.27 8.14 3.05
C HIS A 178 8.70 8.63 3.38
N ILE A 179 8.90 9.93 3.62
CA ILE A 179 10.21 10.46 4.07
C ILE A 179 10.62 9.82 5.40
N ALA A 180 9.69 9.71 6.37
CA ALA A 180 9.95 9.05 7.64
C ALA A 180 10.41 7.59 7.45
N ALA A 181 9.79 6.86 6.54
CA ALA A 181 10.15 5.47 6.24
C ALA A 181 11.52 5.37 5.57
N ILE A 182 11.83 6.24 4.61
CA ILE A 182 13.13 6.27 3.94
C ILE A 182 14.25 6.68 4.89
N PHE A 183 14.00 7.62 5.80
CA PHE A 183 14.99 8.02 6.80
C PHE A 183 15.35 6.82 7.71
N ARG A 184 14.34 6.07 8.19
CA ARG A 184 14.57 4.86 8.99
C ARG A 184 15.32 3.78 8.18
N TYR A 185 14.95 3.59 6.93
CA TYR A 185 15.63 2.65 6.03
C TYR A 185 17.10 3.05 5.82
N ALA A 186 17.38 4.32 5.56
CA ALA A 186 18.74 4.83 5.40
C ALA A 186 19.57 4.69 6.69
N SER A 187 18.93 4.90 7.85
CA SER A 187 19.57 4.69 9.15
C SER A 187 19.93 3.21 9.39
N GLN A 188 19.06 2.28 9.03
CA GLN A 188 19.37 0.83 9.08
C GLN A 188 20.53 0.44 8.16
N LYS A 189 20.73 1.17 7.06
CA LYS A 189 21.87 1.01 6.15
C LYS A 189 23.13 1.76 6.60
N GLY A 190 23.08 2.49 7.73
CA GLY A 190 24.20 3.24 8.27
C GLY A 190 24.54 4.53 7.51
N LEU A 191 23.60 5.07 6.70
CA LEU A 191 23.81 6.28 5.90
C LEU A 191 23.52 7.57 6.67
N VAL A 192 22.72 7.49 7.74
CA VAL A 192 22.35 8.63 8.59
C VAL A 192 22.06 8.12 10.01
N SER A 193 22.35 8.97 11.03
CA SER A 193 21.99 8.65 12.41
C SER A 193 20.53 8.99 12.71
N MET A 194 19.84 8.15 13.50
CA MET A 194 18.49 8.43 14.01
C MET A 194 18.41 9.66 14.93
N ASP A 195 19.55 10.13 15.47
CA ASP A 195 19.59 11.39 16.24
C ASP A 195 19.17 12.59 15.39
N ARG A 196 19.32 12.48 14.08
CA ARG A 196 18.93 13.50 13.09
C ARG A 196 17.54 13.27 12.48
N TYR A 197 16.71 12.40 13.10
CA TYR A 197 15.39 12.10 12.58
C TYR A 197 14.52 13.36 12.47
N PRO A 198 14.01 13.70 11.27
CA PRO A 198 13.40 15.01 11.00
C PRO A 198 12.06 15.24 11.69
N TYR A 199 11.49 14.23 12.31
CA TYR A 199 10.20 14.30 13.02
C TYR A 199 10.36 14.04 14.53
N LYS A 200 11.54 14.30 15.08
CA LYS A 200 11.80 14.11 16.51
C LYS A 200 10.95 15.08 17.34
N ASP A 201 10.95 16.35 16.93
CA ASP A 201 10.27 17.44 17.63
C ASP A 201 9.04 17.97 16.87
N TRP A 202 8.81 17.52 15.65
CA TRP A 202 7.68 17.95 14.82
C TRP A 202 6.71 16.80 14.51
N ASN A 203 5.53 16.85 15.15
CA ASN A 203 4.44 15.91 14.86
C ASN A 203 3.64 16.37 13.64
N TYR A 204 4.10 16.01 12.44
CA TYR A 204 3.40 16.32 11.18
C TYR A 204 2.02 15.65 11.09
N CYS A 205 1.80 14.54 11.82
CA CYS A 205 0.51 13.85 11.86
C CYS A 205 -0.58 14.65 12.58
N GLN A 206 -0.17 15.50 13.52
CA GLN A 206 -1.08 16.40 14.22
C GLN A 206 -1.42 17.63 13.36
N LYS A 207 -0.45 18.13 12.57
CA LYS A 207 -0.67 19.26 11.67
C LYS A 207 -1.50 18.89 10.46
N TYR A 208 -1.15 17.79 9.77
CA TYR A 208 -1.83 17.33 8.56
C TYR A 208 -2.75 16.15 8.92
N LYS A 209 -4.00 16.46 9.15
CA LYS A 209 -5.01 15.46 9.53
C LYS A 209 -5.55 14.75 8.30
N ILE A 210 -5.91 13.47 8.46
CA ILE A 210 -6.70 12.78 7.46
C ILE A 210 -8.15 13.19 7.71
N SER A 211 -8.81 13.71 6.67
CA SER A 211 -10.25 13.95 6.76
C SER A 211 -10.96 12.61 7.03
N GLU A 212 -11.65 12.53 8.13
CA GLU A 212 -12.47 11.37 8.52
C GLU A 212 -13.88 11.47 7.95
N ARG A 213 -14.16 12.42 7.04
CA ARG A 213 -15.48 12.57 6.46
C ARG A 213 -15.84 11.32 5.65
N ILE A 214 -16.64 10.46 6.27
CA ILE A 214 -17.22 9.30 5.62
C ILE A 214 -18.48 9.74 4.88
N GLN A 215 -18.50 9.55 3.58
CA GLN A 215 -19.70 9.75 2.77
C GLN A 215 -20.49 8.44 2.76
N TYR A 216 -21.70 8.48 3.26
CA TYR A 216 -22.64 7.36 3.19
C TYR A 216 -24.01 7.86 2.72
N ILE A 217 -24.82 6.94 2.22
CA ILE A 217 -26.20 7.19 1.83
C ILE A 217 -27.09 6.57 2.92
N HIS A 218 -27.97 7.37 3.46
CA HIS A 218 -28.88 6.94 4.54
C HIS A 218 -29.76 5.76 4.10
N GLU A 219 -30.07 4.84 5.00
CA GLU A 219 -30.83 3.62 4.70
C GLU A 219 -32.19 3.90 4.05
N LYS A 220 -32.93 4.92 4.49
CA LYS A 220 -34.20 5.34 3.88
C LYS A 220 -34.00 5.72 2.40
N SER A 221 -32.92 6.43 2.08
CA SER A 221 -32.59 6.82 0.70
C SER A 221 -32.15 5.61 -0.13
N VAL A 222 -31.40 4.67 0.45
CA VAL A 222 -31.07 3.38 -0.20
C VAL A 222 -32.34 2.59 -0.53
N LYS A 223 -33.36 2.61 0.33
CA LYS A 223 -34.67 1.98 0.07
C LYS A 223 -35.32 2.58 -1.18
N VAL A 224 -35.40 3.91 -1.26
CA VAL A 224 -35.94 4.61 -2.46
C VAL A 224 -35.13 4.28 -3.71
N MET A 225 -33.81 4.30 -3.61
CA MET A 225 -32.92 3.94 -4.72
C MET A 225 -33.17 2.52 -5.23
N LYS A 226 -33.38 1.57 -4.32
CA LYS A 226 -33.69 0.18 -4.63
C LYS A 226 -35.05 0.07 -5.36
N GLU A 227 -36.09 0.72 -4.83
CA GLU A 227 -37.43 0.74 -5.45
C GLU A 227 -37.37 1.39 -6.85
N PHE A 228 -36.66 2.51 -6.96
CA PHE A 228 -36.43 3.20 -8.22
C PHE A 228 -35.74 2.29 -9.25
N PHE A 229 -34.64 1.62 -8.88
CA PHE A 229 -33.95 0.69 -9.76
C PHE A 229 -34.87 -0.45 -10.21
N LEU A 230 -35.57 -1.08 -9.29
CA LEU A 230 -36.51 -2.17 -9.62
C LEU A 230 -37.60 -1.71 -10.58
N SER A 231 -38.15 -0.51 -10.42
CA SER A 231 -39.18 0.04 -11.33
C SER A 231 -38.67 0.26 -12.76
N LYS A 232 -37.36 0.42 -12.93
CA LYS A 232 -36.74 0.53 -14.29
C LYS A 232 -36.50 -0.82 -14.96
N VAL A 233 -36.32 -1.88 -14.19
CA VAL A 233 -35.88 -3.19 -14.73
C VAL A 233 -36.96 -4.25 -14.74
N ILE A 234 -37.96 -4.17 -13.86
CA ILE A 234 -39.04 -5.16 -13.77
C ILE A 234 -40.41 -4.53 -13.64
N LYS A 235 -41.44 -5.25 -14.12
CA LYS A 235 -42.85 -5.01 -13.84
C LYS A 235 -43.37 -6.16 -12.99
N THR A 236 -43.97 -5.86 -11.83
CA THR A 236 -44.54 -6.86 -10.94
C THR A 236 -46.02 -7.05 -11.17
N ASN A 237 -46.47 -8.29 -11.09
CA ASN A 237 -47.89 -8.63 -11.09
C ASN A 237 -48.13 -9.67 -9.95
N GLY A 238 -48.55 -9.15 -8.79
CA GLY A 238 -48.63 -9.94 -7.58
C GLY A 238 -47.26 -10.46 -7.12
N ARG A 239 -47.12 -11.78 -7.06
CA ARG A 239 -45.87 -12.44 -6.68
C ARG A 239 -44.89 -12.67 -7.83
N MET A 240 -45.35 -12.49 -9.07
CA MET A 240 -44.53 -12.67 -10.28
C MET A 240 -44.03 -11.33 -10.79
N PHE A 241 -42.94 -11.37 -11.54
CA PHE A 241 -42.41 -10.20 -12.23
C PHE A 241 -41.92 -10.58 -13.63
N THR A 242 -41.88 -9.61 -14.53
CA THR A 242 -41.26 -9.72 -15.84
C THR A 242 -40.21 -8.64 -16.01
N TYR A 243 -39.11 -8.93 -16.69
CA TYR A 243 -38.14 -7.94 -17.06
C TYR A 243 -38.70 -7.02 -18.12
N ILE A 244 -38.60 -5.69 -17.91
CA ILE A 244 -38.90 -4.66 -18.90
C ILE A 244 -37.62 -4.08 -19.52
N ASP A 245 -36.53 -4.05 -18.74
CA ASP A 245 -35.19 -3.71 -19.20
C ASP A 245 -34.16 -4.52 -18.37
N ASP A 246 -33.48 -5.45 -19.01
CA ASP A 246 -32.40 -6.20 -18.39
C ASP A 246 -31.01 -5.76 -18.87
N GLY A 247 -30.93 -4.61 -19.55
CA GLY A 247 -29.67 -4.05 -20.05
C GLY A 247 -28.61 -3.82 -18.97
N TYR A 248 -29.00 -3.76 -17.70
CA TYR A 248 -28.06 -3.66 -16.58
C TYR A 248 -27.07 -4.84 -16.48
N VAL A 249 -27.28 -5.93 -17.20
CA VAL A 249 -26.30 -7.03 -17.29
C VAL A 249 -25.10 -6.66 -18.18
N ASP A 250 -25.17 -5.59 -18.97
CA ASP A 250 -24.02 -5.02 -19.68
C ASP A 250 -23.45 -3.82 -18.92
N TYR A 251 -22.18 -3.88 -18.57
CA TYR A 251 -21.51 -2.81 -17.83
C TYR A 251 -21.44 -1.46 -18.57
N LYS A 252 -21.68 -1.46 -19.89
CA LYS A 252 -21.77 -0.23 -20.71
C LYS A 252 -23.14 0.44 -20.62
N ASN A 253 -24.15 -0.28 -20.15
CA ASN A 253 -25.46 0.30 -19.93
C ASN A 253 -25.47 1.28 -18.74
N ARG A 254 -26.22 2.35 -18.83
CA ARG A 254 -26.36 3.35 -17.75
C ARG A 254 -26.92 2.73 -16.46
N LEU A 255 -27.87 1.77 -16.57
CA LEU A 255 -28.44 1.07 -15.43
C LEU A 255 -27.42 0.24 -14.63
N PHE A 256 -26.34 -0.22 -15.27
CA PHE A 256 -25.29 -0.96 -14.58
C PHE A 256 -24.62 -0.13 -13.48
N VAL A 257 -24.58 1.18 -13.62
CA VAL A 257 -23.96 2.08 -12.62
C VAL A 257 -24.69 1.95 -11.27
N ILE A 258 -26.01 2.11 -11.28
CA ILE A 258 -26.82 2.00 -10.05
C ILE A 258 -26.90 0.54 -9.57
N TYR A 259 -27.01 -0.42 -10.51
CA TYR A 259 -26.93 -1.85 -10.18
C TYR A 259 -25.66 -2.19 -9.40
N PHE A 260 -24.49 -1.76 -9.88
CA PHE A 260 -23.21 -2.09 -9.25
C PHE A 260 -23.08 -1.46 -7.85
N TRP A 261 -23.60 -0.25 -7.67
CA TRP A 261 -23.66 0.37 -6.35
C TRP A 261 -24.55 -0.43 -5.38
N LEU A 262 -25.77 -0.76 -5.81
CA LEU A 262 -26.72 -1.57 -5.02
C LEU A 262 -26.18 -2.97 -4.77
N LEU A 263 -25.51 -3.59 -5.75
CA LEU A 263 -24.87 -4.88 -5.58
C LEU A 263 -23.81 -4.83 -4.49
N GLY A 264 -22.95 -3.81 -4.49
CA GLY A 264 -21.94 -3.64 -3.46
C GLY A 264 -22.52 -3.50 -2.05
N TYR A 265 -23.62 -2.76 -1.90
CA TYR A 265 -24.37 -2.67 -0.66
C TYR A 265 -24.96 -4.04 -0.26
N TYR A 266 -25.54 -4.76 -1.20
CA TYR A 266 -26.18 -6.05 -1.02
C TYR A 266 -25.19 -7.18 -0.70
N LEU A 267 -23.97 -7.09 -1.25
CA LEU A 267 -22.84 -7.96 -0.91
C LEU A 267 -22.11 -7.51 0.36
N GLN A 268 -22.83 -6.91 1.31
CA GLN A 268 -22.34 -6.54 2.64
C GLN A 268 -21.11 -5.64 2.63
N GLY A 269 -21.07 -4.73 1.66
CA GLY A 269 -19.96 -3.79 1.53
C GLY A 269 -18.64 -4.42 1.06
N LEU A 270 -18.66 -5.56 0.36
CA LEU A 270 -17.47 -6.15 -0.25
C LEU A 270 -16.77 -5.12 -1.16
N SER A 271 -15.44 -5.12 -1.21
CA SER A 271 -14.74 -4.07 -1.98
C SER A 271 -14.97 -4.20 -3.50
N PRO A 272 -14.90 -3.11 -4.29
CA PRO A 272 -15.16 -3.18 -5.73
C PRO A 272 -14.32 -4.22 -6.46
N ILE A 273 -13.04 -4.37 -6.08
CA ILE A 273 -12.17 -5.37 -6.72
C ILE A 273 -12.59 -6.78 -6.34
N ASP A 274 -12.94 -7.01 -5.07
CA ASP A 274 -13.36 -8.33 -4.62
C ASP A 274 -14.68 -8.74 -5.29
N ILE A 275 -15.63 -7.79 -5.49
CA ILE A 275 -16.87 -8.03 -6.27
C ILE A 275 -16.55 -8.39 -7.72
N CYS A 276 -15.63 -7.66 -8.35
CA CYS A 276 -15.24 -7.91 -9.74
C CYS A 276 -14.52 -9.26 -9.93
N LEU A 277 -13.87 -9.77 -8.89
CA LEU A 277 -13.16 -11.04 -8.92
C LEU A 277 -14.04 -12.24 -8.57
N LEU A 278 -15.33 -12.03 -8.21
CA LEU A 278 -16.25 -13.13 -7.97
C LEU A 278 -16.51 -13.92 -9.25
N ARG A 279 -16.51 -15.24 -9.10
CA ARG A 279 -16.91 -16.19 -10.14
C ARG A 279 -18.32 -16.69 -9.87
N LYS A 280 -19.01 -17.15 -10.89
CA LYS A 280 -20.32 -17.78 -10.72
C LYS A 280 -20.27 -19.02 -9.81
N SER A 281 -19.16 -19.76 -9.84
CA SER A 281 -18.90 -20.93 -8.99
C SER A 281 -18.78 -20.59 -7.50
N ASP A 282 -18.55 -19.30 -7.14
CA ASP A 282 -18.46 -18.88 -5.74
C ASP A 282 -19.85 -18.80 -5.06
N PHE A 283 -20.92 -18.75 -5.86
CA PHE A 283 -22.30 -18.69 -5.40
C PHE A 283 -22.87 -20.09 -5.17
N LYS A 284 -22.76 -20.59 -3.95
CA LYS A 284 -23.32 -21.86 -3.55
C LYS A 284 -24.72 -21.65 -2.94
N THR A 285 -25.58 -22.64 -3.03
CA THR A 285 -26.87 -22.63 -2.32
C THR A 285 -26.71 -23.41 -1.02
N ILE A 286 -27.18 -22.83 0.09
CA ILE A 286 -27.29 -23.49 1.38
C ILE A 286 -28.69 -23.28 1.94
N THR A 287 -29.20 -24.25 2.68
CA THR A 287 -30.49 -24.14 3.38
C THR A 287 -30.26 -23.99 4.87
N VAL A 288 -30.81 -22.95 5.47
CA VAL A 288 -30.73 -22.67 6.91
C VAL A 288 -32.14 -22.42 7.40
N ASN A 289 -32.57 -23.17 8.40
CA ASN A 289 -33.92 -23.08 8.99
C ASN A 289 -35.06 -23.16 7.93
N GLY A 290 -34.88 -23.99 6.89
CA GLY A 290 -35.87 -24.17 5.82
C GLY A 290 -35.89 -23.06 4.76
N GLU A 291 -35.03 -22.09 4.85
CA GLU A 291 -34.85 -21.03 3.82
C GLU A 291 -33.54 -21.19 3.06
N ASP A 292 -33.59 -20.96 1.76
CA ASP A 292 -32.43 -21.02 0.88
C ASP A 292 -31.69 -19.69 0.80
N TYR A 293 -30.36 -19.78 0.87
CA TYR A 293 -29.45 -18.65 0.76
C TYR A 293 -28.39 -18.90 -0.30
N TYR A 294 -27.98 -17.85 -1.00
CA TYR A 294 -26.69 -17.81 -1.67
C TYR A 294 -25.61 -17.66 -0.60
N SER A 295 -24.67 -18.58 -0.61
CA SER A 295 -23.48 -18.60 0.27
C SER A 295 -22.27 -18.28 -0.58
N ILE A 296 -21.58 -17.18 -0.23
CA ILE A 296 -20.35 -16.76 -0.89
C ILE A 296 -19.26 -16.73 0.16
N ASP A 297 -18.30 -17.64 0.07
CA ASP A 297 -17.12 -17.70 0.92
C ASP A 297 -15.92 -17.30 0.07
N THR A 298 -15.37 -16.12 0.32
CA THR A 298 -14.27 -15.54 -0.44
C THR A 298 -13.23 -14.92 0.48
N SER A 299 -12.12 -14.48 -0.06
CA SER A 299 -11.10 -13.73 0.67
C SER A 299 -10.84 -12.39 0.00
N ARG A 300 -10.51 -11.40 0.81
CA ARG A 300 -10.15 -10.08 0.28
C ARG A 300 -8.81 -10.14 -0.43
N GLU A 301 -8.78 -9.67 -1.66
CA GLU A 301 -7.56 -9.64 -2.48
C GLU A 301 -6.42 -8.83 -1.82
N LYS A 302 -6.75 -7.74 -1.13
CA LYS A 302 -5.76 -6.84 -0.50
C LYS A 302 -5.14 -7.42 0.78
N THR A 303 -5.91 -8.18 1.57
CA THR A 303 -5.53 -8.55 2.95
C THR A 303 -5.58 -10.05 3.20
N SER A 304 -6.06 -10.83 2.24
CA SER A 304 -6.32 -12.28 2.35
C SER A 304 -7.24 -12.67 3.52
N VAL A 305 -7.96 -11.70 4.08
CA VAL A 305 -8.94 -11.96 5.16
C VAL A 305 -10.18 -12.60 4.55
N GLY A 306 -10.62 -13.72 5.12
CA GLY A 306 -11.83 -14.41 4.72
C GLY A 306 -13.09 -13.57 4.94
N VAL A 307 -14.03 -13.64 3.99
CA VAL A 307 -15.33 -12.97 4.06
C VAL A 307 -16.41 -14.00 3.74
N LYS A 308 -17.47 -14.03 4.56
CA LYS A 308 -18.62 -14.94 4.41
C LYS A 308 -19.88 -14.12 4.21
N ILE A 309 -20.49 -14.22 3.05
CA ILE A 309 -21.71 -13.49 2.68
C ILE A 309 -22.85 -14.48 2.56
N ARG A 310 -24.01 -14.13 3.11
CA ARG A 310 -25.24 -14.92 3.03
C ARG A 310 -26.38 -14.03 2.55
N ILE A 311 -27.04 -14.43 1.46
CA ILE A 311 -28.11 -13.64 0.81
C ILE A 311 -29.31 -14.53 0.63
N LYS A 312 -30.47 -14.12 1.14
CA LYS A 312 -31.74 -14.86 0.96
C LYS A 312 -32.06 -15.02 -0.52
N LYS A 313 -32.28 -16.27 -0.98
CA LYS A 313 -32.37 -16.62 -2.40
C LYS A 313 -33.71 -16.25 -3.02
N HIS A 314 -34.80 -16.54 -2.33
CA HIS A 314 -36.16 -16.45 -2.87
C HIS A 314 -36.83 -15.09 -2.60
N CYS A 315 -36.19 -13.99 -2.98
CA CYS A 315 -36.83 -12.69 -3.02
C CYS A 315 -36.59 -12.02 -4.38
N ILE A 316 -37.51 -11.16 -4.79
CA ILE A 316 -37.44 -10.44 -6.09
C ILE A 316 -36.09 -9.75 -6.23
N TYR A 317 -35.62 -9.12 -5.16
CA TYR A 317 -34.33 -8.40 -5.20
C TYR A 317 -33.14 -9.31 -5.47
N SER A 318 -33.07 -10.49 -4.81
CA SER A 318 -32.02 -11.48 -5.09
C SER A 318 -32.08 -12.01 -6.52
N GLN A 319 -33.29 -12.21 -7.03
CA GLN A 319 -33.47 -12.68 -8.40
C GLN A 319 -32.94 -11.66 -9.41
N VAL A 320 -33.25 -10.37 -9.20
CA VAL A 320 -32.74 -9.31 -10.07
C VAL A 320 -31.23 -9.09 -9.88
N MET A 321 -30.74 -9.03 -8.64
CA MET A 321 -29.35 -8.65 -8.36
C MET A 321 -28.34 -9.80 -8.58
N ILE A 322 -28.74 -11.04 -8.29
CA ILE A 322 -27.83 -12.20 -8.28
C ILE A 322 -28.17 -13.19 -9.38
N TRP A 323 -29.40 -13.74 -9.34
CA TRP A 323 -29.77 -14.82 -10.26
C TRP A 323 -29.65 -14.43 -11.73
N ARG A 324 -30.15 -13.26 -12.12
CA ARG A 324 -30.08 -12.79 -13.50
C ARG A 324 -28.63 -12.68 -13.99
N MET A 325 -27.72 -12.25 -13.12
CA MET A 325 -26.30 -12.13 -13.45
C MET A 325 -25.62 -13.53 -13.56
N LEU A 326 -26.03 -14.49 -12.74
CA LEU A 326 -25.55 -15.87 -12.82
C LEU A 326 -25.95 -16.54 -14.14
N MET A 327 -27.05 -16.10 -14.78
CA MET A 327 -27.54 -16.61 -16.05
C MET A 327 -26.86 -15.99 -17.29
N THR A 328 -25.96 -15.04 -17.13
CA THR A 328 -25.14 -14.50 -18.24
C THR A 328 -24.08 -15.52 -18.68
N ASP A 329 -23.45 -15.33 -19.84
CA ASP A 329 -22.38 -16.18 -20.31
C ASP A 329 -21.06 -15.93 -19.52
N GLY A 330 -20.12 -16.89 -19.62
CA GLY A 330 -18.79 -16.81 -19.04
C GLY A 330 -18.67 -17.25 -17.57
N GLU A 331 -17.44 -17.37 -17.08
CA GLU A 331 -17.10 -17.82 -15.70
C GLU A 331 -17.25 -16.73 -14.64
N TRP A 332 -17.07 -15.48 -15.04
CA TRP A 332 -17.11 -14.34 -14.13
C TRP A 332 -18.55 -13.96 -13.78
N PHE A 333 -18.77 -13.63 -12.51
CA PHE A 333 -20.08 -13.14 -12.06
C PHE A 333 -20.45 -11.82 -12.75
N LEU A 334 -19.49 -10.89 -12.86
CA LEU A 334 -19.74 -9.61 -13.53
C LEU A 334 -19.15 -9.53 -14.94
N PRO A 335 -19.88 -8.93 -15.89
CA PRO A 335 -19.43 -8.80 -17.28
C PRO A 335 -18.20 -7.92 -17.45
N ILE A 336 -17.86 -7.10 -16.46
CA ILE A 336 -16.63 -6.29 -16.43
C ILE A 336 -15.39 -7.15 -16.68
N MET A 337 -15.37 -8.39 -16.20
CA MET A 337 -14.21 -9.28 -16.29
C MET A 337 -14.26 -10.26 -17.45
N HIS A 338 -15.34 -10.28 -18.24
CA HIS A 338 -15.45 -11.18 -19.38
C HIS A 338 -14.25 -11.06 -20.33
N GLY A 339 -13.72 -12.18 -20.78
CA GLY A 339 -12.54 -12.27 -21.66
C GLY A 339 -11.19 -12.11 -20.95
N LEU A 340 -11.14 -11.93 -19.61
CA LEU A 340 -9.91 -11.96 -18.85
C LEU A 340 -9.73 -13.31 -18.17
N SER A 341 -8.48 -13.79 -18.14
CA SER A 341 -8.12 -14.97 -17.33
C SER A 341 -8.05 -14.62 -15.85
N GLY A 342 -8.64 -15.45 -15.00
CA GLY A 342 -8.56 -15.31 -13.55
C GLY A 342 -7.16 -15.52 -12.96
N LYS A 343 -6.17 -15.91 -13.78
CA LYS A 343 -4.78 -16.04 -13.37
C LYS A 343 -4.04 -14.69 -13.37
N ASP A 344 -4.54 -13.70 -14.11
CA ASP A 344 -3.91 -12.38 -14.25
C ASP A 344 -4.67 -11.32 -13.44
N ILE A 345 -4.49 -11.37 -12.14
CA ILE A 345 -5.12 -10.46 -11.18
C ILE A 345 -4.78 -8.99 -11.45
N ASP A 346 -3.56 -8.68 -11.89
CA ASP A 346 -3.15 -7.29 -12.15
C ASP A 346 -3.87 -6.71 -13.37
N LYS A 347 -4.15 -7.51 -14.40
CA LYS A 347 -5.00 -7.08 -15.52
C LYS A 347 -6.45 -6.86 -15.07
N CYS A 348 -6.99 -7.75 -14.23
CA CYS A 348 -8.32 -7.57 -13.64
C CYS A 348 -8.41 -6.27 -12.85
N LYS A 349 -7.43 -5.99 -11.99
CA LYS A 349 -7.34 -4.73 -11.24
C LYS A 349 -7.25 -3.50 -12.13
N THR A 350 -6.45 -3.56 -13.17
CA THR A 350 -6.26 -2.46 -14.12
C THR A 350 -7.57 -2.17 -14.85
N ARG A 351 -8.23 -3.21 -15.35
CA ARG A 351 -9.53 -3.09 -16.04
C ARG A 351 -10.61 -2.52 -15.12
N MET A 352 -10.72 -3.04 -13.89
CA MET A 352 -11.67 -2.53 -12.90
C MET A 352 -11.44 -1.03 -12.63
N ARG A 353 -10.19 -0.62 -12.36
CA ARG A 353 -9.86 0.80 -12.11
C ARG A 353 -10.22 1.69 -13.29
N SER A 354 -9.92 1.24 -14.50
CA SER A 354 -10.26 1.98 -15.72
C SER A 354 -11.77 2.16 -15.85
N ILE A 355 -12.57 1.09 -15.72
CA ILE A 355 -14.02 1.16 -15.80
C ILE A 355 -14.61 2.02 -14.67
N MET A 356 -14.13 1.87 -13.44
CA MET A 356 -14.56 2.69 -12.31
C MET A 356 -14.30 4.19 -12.55
N SER A 357 -13.09 4.54 -13.00
CA SER A 357 -12.68 5.94 -13.17
C SER A 357 -13.32 6.60 -14.38
N TYR A 358 -13.42 5.91 -15.52
CA TYR A 358 -13.84 6.52 -16.79
C TYR A 358 -15.31 6.28 -17.13
N TRP A 359 -15.93 5.26 -16.53
CA TRP A 359 -17.28 4.90 -16.89
C TRP A 359 -18.28 5.02 -15.74
N LEU A 360 -17.99 4.45 -14.57
CA LEU A 360 -18.95 4.34 -13.48
C LEU A 360 -19.01 5.61 -12.63
N ASN A 361 -17.90 6.07 -12.07
CA ASN A 361 -17.86 7.25 -11.18
C ASN A 361 -18.41 8.53 -11.83
N PRO A 362 -18.06 8.85 -13.09
CA PRO A 362 -18.58 10.10 -13.71
C PRO A 362 -20.10 10.15 -13.85
N LYS A 363 -20.77 8.99 -13.86
CA LYS A 363 -22.22 8.89 -14.06
C LYS A 363 -23.01 8.85 -12.75
N LEU A 364 -22.36 8.73 -11.60
CA LEU A 364 -23.05 8.66 -10.31
C LEU A 364 -23.81 9.93 -9.98
N GLY A 365 -23.21 11.10 -10.19
CA GLY A 365 -23.85 12.37 -9.88
C GLY A 365 -25.18 12.57 -10.60
N ASP A 366 -25.28 12.10 -11.88
CA ASP A 366 -26.54 12.14 -12.63
C ASP A 366 -27.60 11.25 -11.98
N TRP A 367 -27.21 10.07 -11.52
CA TRP A 367 -28.11 9.17 -10.80
C TRP A 367 -28.55 9.74 -9.46
N TRP A 368 -27.64 10.39 -8.73
CA TRP A 368 -27.99 11.01 -7.45
C TRP A 368 -29.03 12.12 -7.64
N ARG A 369 -28.92 12.95 -8.67
CA ARG A 369 -29.90 13.98 -9.00
C ARG A 369 -31.27 13.38 -9.38
N GLU A 370 -31.28 12.33 -10.19
CA GLU A 370 -32.52 11.64 -10.60
C GLU A 370 -33.21 10.99 -9.38
N ILE A 371 -32.47 10.31 -8.51
CA ILE A 371 -33.03 9.68 -7.30
C ILE A 371 -33.48 10.75 -6.30
N ASN A 372 -32.71 11.83 -6.12
CA ASN A 372 -33.11 12.94 -5.25
C ASN A 372 -34.44 13.58 -5.69
N SER A 373 -34.69 13.67 -6.99
CA SER A 373 -35.99 14.16 -7.50
C SER A 373 -37.15 13.24 -7.04
N VAL A 374 -36.93 11.93 -7.06
CA VAL A 374 -37.92 10.94 -6.55
C VAL A 374 -38.08 11.07 -5.03
N ILE A 375 -36.97 11.24 -4.29
CA ILE A 375 -37.02 11.44 -2.84
C ILE A 375 -37.82 12.70 -2.49
N ILE A 376 -37.59 13.82 -3.19
CA ILE A 376 -38.31 15.07 -2.97
C ILE A 376 -39.81 14.87 -3.23
N GLN A 377 -40.18 14.21 -4.33
CA GLN A 377 -41.59 13.89 -4.62
C GLN A 377 -42.23 13.04 -3.52
N LYS A 378 -41.55 11.99 -3.05
CA LYS A 378 -42.04 11.16 -1.95
C LYS A 378 -42.18 11.95 -0.64
N ASN A 379 -41.20 12.78 -0.30
CA ASN A 379 -41.26 13.60 0.89
C ASN A 379 -42.47 14.55 0.90
N VAL A 380 -42.83 15.07 -0.27
CA VAL A 380 -44.01 15.95 -0.42
C VAL A 380 -45.30 15.12 -0.36
N SER A 381 -45.40 14.02 -1.11
CA SER A 381 -46.64 13.25 -1.25
C SER A 381 -46.98 12.38 -0.03
N GLU A 382 -45.96 11.91 0.70
CA GLU A 382 -46.11 10.94 1.84
C GLU A 382 -45.79 11.60 3.17
N GLU A 383 -45.59 12.94 3.21
CA GLU A 383 -45.16 13.72 4.39
C GLU A 383 -43.97 13.05 5.12
N SER A 384 -43.10 12.44 4.34
CA SER A 384 -41.94 11.69 4.86
C SER A 384 -40.69 12.59 4.95
N ASN A 385 -39.73 12.18 5.77
CA ASN A 385 -38.44 12.87 5.90
C ASN A 385 -37.32 11.91 5.49
N ILE A 386 -37.16 11.71 4.18
CA ILE A 386 -36.10 10.87 3.61
C ILE A 386 -34.92 11.78 3.26
N PRO A 387 -33.72 11.53 3.80
CA PRO A 387 -32.54 12.34 3.50
C PRO A 387 -32.18 12.33 2.02
N LEU A 388 -31.76 13.47 1.47
CA LEU A 388 -31.20 13.55 0.12
C LEU A 388 -29.81 12.89 0.07
N ILE A 389 -29.46 12.40 -1.10
CA ILE A 389 -28.15 11.85 -1.38
C ILE A 389 -27.19 12.99 -1.71
N ASP A 390 -26.03 13.07 -1.05
CA ASP A 390 -24.96 13.97 -1.41
C ASP A 390 -24.42 13.60 -2.80
N GLU A 391 -24.50 14.51 -3.77
CA GLU A 391 -24.08 14.27 -5.16
C GLU A 391 -22.59 13.96 -5.30
N THR A 392 -21.78 14.27 -4.30
CA THR A 392 -20.36 13.97 -4.25
C THR A 392 -20.05 12.54 -3.77
N CYS A 393 -21.08 11.77 -3.38
CA CYS A 393 -20.93 10.37 -2.99
C CYS A 393 -20.33 9.54 -4.13
N THR A 394 -19.22 8.88 -3.83
CA THR A 394 -18.53 8.00 -4.77
C THR A 394 -19.07 6.57 -4.69
N PHE A 395 -18.64 5.69 -5.59
CA PHE A 395 -18.97 4.27 -5.52
C PHE A 395 -18.69 3.65 -4.15
N TYR A 396 -17.58 4.03 -3.52
CA TYR A 396 -17.17 3.45 -2.24
C TYR A 396 -18.16 3.75 -1.11
N SER A 397 -19.07 4.72 -1.30
CA SER A 397 -20.11 5.07 -0.32
C SER A 397 -21.05 3.90 -0.01
N TYR A 398 -21.30 2.94 -0.93
CA TYR A 398 -22.13 1.77 -0.62
C TYR A 398 -21.60 0.97 0.57
N ARG A 399 -20.27 0.90 0.70
CA ARG A 399 -19.63 0.18 1.79
C ARG A 399 -19.83 0.88 3.13
N HIS A 400 -19.76 2.20 3.14
CA HIS A 400 -20.05 3.02 4.31
C HIS A 400 -21.53 2.98 4.65
N SER A 401 -22.41 3.04 3.63
CA SER A 401 -23.87 2.93 3.80
C SER A 401 -24.29 1.59 4.40
N PHE A 402 -23.67 0.49 3.97
CA PHE A 402 -23.91 -0.82 4.56
C PHE A 402 -23.49 -0.85 6.03
N ALA A 403 -22.30 -0.36 6.35
CA ALA A 403 -21.79 -0.32 7.72
C ALA A 403 -22.73 0.51 8.63
N GLN A 404 -23.12 1.69 8.16
CA GLN A 404 -24.06 2.56 8.87
C GLN A 404 -25.43 1.87 9.11
N ALA A 405 -26.03 1.30 8.07
CA ALA A 405 -27.32 0.61 8.18
C ALA A 405 -27.24 -0.64 9.09
N TYR A 406 -26.12 -1.35 9.09
CA TYR A 406 -25.91 -2.49 9.98
C TYR A 406 -25.83 -2.04 11.44
N MET A 407 -25.09 -0.97 11.71
CA MET A 407 -24.91 -0.45 13.06
C MET A 407 -26.19 0.19 13.60
N SER A 408 -26.91 0.99 12.79
CA SER A 408 -28.18 1.62 13.20
C SER A 408 -29.31 0.62 13.52
N ARG A 409 -29.16 -0.64 13.08
CA ARG A 409 -30.05 -1.75 13.43
C ARG A 409 -29.57 -2.55 14.64
N GLY A 410 -28.65 -2.03 15.44
CA GLY A 410 -28.08 -2.72 16.59
C GLY A 410 -27.09 -3.83 16.26
N GLY A 411 -26.49 -3.79 15.06
CA GLY A 411 -25.49 -4.77 14.65
C GLY A 411 -24.22 -4.67 15.50
N TYR A 412 -23.62 -5.81 15.82
CA TYR A 412 -22.42 -5.86 16.67
C TYR A 412 -21.16 -5.45 15.90
N PRO A 413 -20.35 -4.49 16.39
CA PRO A 413 -19.16 -3.99 15.66
C PRO A 413 -18.17 -5.08 15.23
N MET A 414 -17.89 -6.06 16.09
CA MET A 414 -17.00 -7.17 15.75
C MET A 414 -17.52 -8.02 14.58
N ASN A 415 -18.84 -8.22 14.51
CA ASN A 415 -19.45 -8.92 13.40
C ASN A 415 -19.34 -8.11 12.10
N LEU A 416 -19.47 -6.77 12.19
CA LEU A 416 -19.25 -5.89 11.05
C LEU A 416 -17.82 -5.99 10.51
N ALA A 417 -16.80 -6.05 11.40
CA ALA A 417 -15.41 -6.28 11.00
C ALA A 417 -15.27 -7.56 10.19
N THR A 418 -15.84 -8.65 10.69
CA THR A 418 -15.84 -9.95 10.02
C THR A 418 -16.56 -9.92 8.67
N LEU A 419 -17.77 -9.35 8.63
CA LEU A 419 -18.57 -9.22 7.40
C LEU A 419 -17.84 -8.39 6.32
N MET A 420 -17.15 -7.33 6.73
CA MET A 420 -16.43 -6.45 5.81
C MET A 420 -14.97 -6.88 5.58
N GLY A 421 -14.49 -7.93 6.25
CA GLY A 421 -13.10 -8.41 6.15
C GLY A 421 -12.08 -7.33 6.56
N ARG A 422 -12.31 -6.64 7.70
CA ARG A 422 -11.42 -5.62 8.26
C ARG A 422 -10.95 -6.03 9.66
N SER A 423 -9.85 -5.40 10.13
CA SER A 423 -9.48 -5.43 11.54
C SER A 423 -10.38 -4.49 12.36
N GLU A 424 -10.52 -4.76 13.63
CA GLU A 424 -11.32 -3.95 14.58
C GLU A 424 -10.85 -2.50 14.64
N ASP A 425 -9.54 -2.25 14.60
CA ASP A 425 -8.94 -0.90 14.60
C ASP A 425 -9.49 -0.01 13.47
N THR A 426 -9.82 -0.60 12.33
CA THR A 426 -10.36 0.14 11.18
C THR A 426 -11.86 0.41 11.28
N LEU A 427 -12.55 -0.19 12.27
CA LEU A 427 -13.96 0.09 12.54
C LEU A 427 -14.16 1.34 13.39
N SER A 428 -13.15 1.78 14.15
CA SER A 428 -13.23 2.97 15.00
C SER A 428 -13.76 4.20 14.24
N VAL A 429 -13.48 4.28 12.94
CA VAL A 429 -13.97 5.36 12.08
C VAL A 429 -15.49 5.31 11.89
N TYR A 430 -16.10 4.11 11.82
CA TYR A 430 -17.56 3.96 11.72
C TYR A 430 -18.24 4.18 13.06
N LEU A 431 -17.60 3.74 14.16
CA LEU A 431 -18.13 3.88 15.50
C LEU A 431 -18.18 5.33 15.97
N ARG A 432 -17.17 6.15 15.63
CA ARG A 432 -17.12 7.56 16.01
C ARG A 432 -18.23 8.41 15.40
N GLN A 433 -18.71 8.06 14.20
CA GLN A 433 -19.79 8.82 13.55
C GLN A 433 -21.18 8.44 14.03
N LEU A 434 -21.33 7.26 14.63
CA LEU A 434 -22.59 6.83 15.25
C LEU A 434 -22.79 7.45 16.63
N SER A 435 -21.70 7.86 17.29
CA SER A 435 -21.71 8.27 18.69
C SER A 435 -22.12 9.72 18.95
N GLU A 436 -22.37 10.55 17.94
CA GLU A 436 -22.51 12.00 18.20
C GLU A 436 -23.97 12.49 18.32
N GLU A 437 -24.96 11.86 17.74
CA GLU A 437 -26.36 12.31 17.89
C GLU A 437 -27.35 11.21 18.30
N GLU A 438 -27.30 10.01 17.70
CA GLU A 438 -28.26 8.94 18.01
C GLU A 438 -27.96 8.20 19.32
N ASP A 439 -26.68 8.08 19.69
CA ASP A 439 -26.27 7.45 20.97
C ASP A 439 -26.50 8.38 22.17
N LEU A 440 -26.39 9.69 21.98
CA LEU A 440 -26.73 10.65 23.04
C LEU A 440 -28.22 10.64 23.32
N VAL A 441 -29.06 10.48 22.31
CA VAL A 441 -30.53 10.37 22.49
C VAL A 441 -30.91 9.00 23.07
N SER A 442 -30.24 7.91 22.65
CA SER A 442 -30.49 6.58 23.22
C SER A 442 -29.97 6.44 24.64
N ALA A 443 -28.88 7.12 24.99
CA ALA A 443 -28.38 7.17 26.36
C ALA A 443 -29.33 7.94 27.30
N VAL A 444 -30.04 8.95 26.79
CA VAL A 444 -31.06 9.67 27.55
C VAL A 444 -32.28 8.76 27.81
N SER A 445 -32.70 7.96 26.81
CA SER A 445 -33.83 7.04 26.97
C SER A 445 -33.58 5.90 27.99
N VAL A 446 -32.32 5.46 28.14
CA VAL A 446 -31.91 4.48 29.18
C VAL A 446 -31.88 5.09 30.57
N MET A 447 -31.83 6.41 30.69
CA MET A 447 -31.89 7.11 31.98
C MET A 447 -33.31 7.49 32.42
N GLU A 448 -34.30 7.32 31.51
CA GLU A 448 -35.72 7.61 31.78
C GLU A 448 -36.52 6.33 32.17
N ASP A 449 -35.94 5.14 32.07
CA ASP A 449 -36.47 3.85 32.57
C ASP A 449 -35.83 3.48 33.93
#